data_a0894fe407d86fef6a0bac03a0828170
#
_entry.id   a0894fe407d86fef6a0bac03a0828170
#
_cell.length_a   1.000
_cell.length_b   1.000
_cell.length_c   1.000
_cell.angle_alpha   90.00
_cell.angle_beta   90.00
_cell.angle_gamma   90.00
#
_symmetry.space_group_name_H-M   'P 1'
#
loop_
_entity.id
_entity.type
_entity.pdbx_description
1 polymer ?
#
loop_
_entity_poly.entity_id
_entity_poly.type
_entity_poly.pdbx_seq_one_letter_code
_entity_poly.pdbx_strand_id
1 'polypeptide(L)'
;MSANRFATVLSVTLLATLPVCVLRGEELWVGGCNADSPGTLFQWSYGNSFSGGPDLNAPLVTDRPDFTEASSTVGRRVAQIEFGYTYIYDHDRVTQTVNHSTPEMLLRYGILADWLEFRIAGNYANEGLNGVGTSGAEDLYLAFKIGLTPQEGHLPEMALIPQMTAPTGHSAFTADEVLPGVNWIYAWEINGFISTAGSTQFNRAIDEATGSSYTEWAQSWTIAYSLVDKLGAYTEWFAFFPDSADTAKPQHYFNGGFTYLLCNDVQWDIRAGVGLNDAADDYFVGTGFSVRFH
;
A
#
# COMPACT_ATOMS: atom_id res chain seq x y z
N MET A 1 -30.24 46.01 5.61
CA MET A 1 -30.62 45.17 6.76
C MET A 1 -29.75 43.94 6.74
N SER A 2 -28.85 43.89 7.67
CA SER A 2 -27.81 42.88 7.87
C SER A 2 -28.41 41.62 8.48
N ALA A 3 -28.02 40.45 8.00
CA ALA A 3 -28.16 39.19 8.73
C ALA A 3 -26.85 38.41 8.63
N ASN A 4 -26.00 38.61 9.62
CA ASN A 4 -24.88 37.75 9.96
C ASN A 4 -25.39 36.33 10.24
N ARG A 5 -24.86 35.33 9.54
CA ARG A 5 -24.92 33.94 9.98
C ARG A 5 -23.50 33.50 10.35
N PHE A 6 -23.28 33.34 11.65
CA PHE A 6 -22.12 32.71 12.21
C PHE A 6 -22.09 31.22 11.78
N ALA A 7 -21.07 30.85 11.05
CA ALA A 7 -20.75 29.45 10.83
C ALA A 7 -19.97 28.96 12.06
N THR A 8 -20.57 28.09 12.86
CA THR A 8 -19.92 27.41 13.97
C THR A 8 -19.01 26.33 13.37
N VAL A 9 -17.72 26.58 13.37
CA VAL A 9 -16.70 25.59 13.05
C VAL A 9 -16.66 24.62 14.23
N LEU A 10 -17.15 23.41 14.01
CA LEU A 10 -17.04 22.31 14.97
C LEU A 10 -15.62 21.74 14.83
N SER A 11 -14.69 22.21 15.65
CA SER A 11 -13.36 21.62 15.78
C SER A 11 -13.49 20.27 16.50
N VAL A 12 -13.51 19.18 15.75
CA VAL A 12 -13.33 17.84 16.32
C VAL A 12 -11.85 17.67 16.60
N THR A 13 -11.45 17.96 17.83
CA THR A 13 -10.11 17.63 18.34
C THR A 13 -10.07 16.13 18.60
N LEU A 14 -9.63 15.37 17.60
CA LEU A 14 -9.31 13.95 17.77
C LEU A 14 -8.03 13.89 18.62
N LEU A 15 -8.16 13.76 19.93
CA LEU A 15 -7.06 13.34 20.80
C LEU A 15 -6.74 11.88 20.47
N ALA A 16 -5.88 11.67 19.49
CA ALA A 16 -5.25 10.39 19.29
C ALA A 16 -4.31 10.16 20.48
N THR A 17 -4.75 9.37 21.46
CA THR A 17 -3.85 8.78 22.46
C THR A 17 -3.02 7.74 21.69
N LEU A 18 -1.84 8.15 21.25
CA LEU A 18 -0.86 7.23 20.70
C LEU A 18 -0.59 6.15 21.73
N PRO A 19 -0.60 4.87 21.36
CA PRO A 19 -0.26 3.80 22.28
C PRO A 19 1.17 4.04 22.79
N VAL A 20 1.32 4.20 24.10
CA VAL A 20 2.64 4.28 24.73
C VAL A 20 3.25 2.88 24.58
N CYS A 21 4.32 2.78 23.81
CA CYS A 21 5.11 1.56 23.73
C CYS A 21 5.66 1.22 25.14
N VAL A 22 5.01 0.30 25.80
CA VAL A 22 5.51 -0.21 27.08
C VAL A 22 6.57 -1.25 26.77
N LEU A 23 7.83 -0.92 27.04
CA LEU A 23 8.94 -1.88 27.03
C LEU A 23 8.66 -2.97 28.06
N ARG A 24 8.21 -4.15 27.62
CA ARG A 24 8.19 -5.35 28.44
C ARG A 24 9.57 -5.98 28.39
N GLY A 25 10.10 -6.24 29.58
CA GLY A 25 11.41 -6.85 29.80
C GLY A 25 11.53 -8.23 29.16
N GLU A 26 12.74 -8.54 28.75
CA GLU A 26 13.19 -9.77 28.09
C GLU A 26 12.82 -11.02 28.89
N GLU A 27 12.09 -11.94 28.27
CA GLU A 27 12.21 -13.38 28.55
C GLU A 27 12.66 -14.08 27.27
N LEU A 28 13.87 -14.64 27.34
CA LEU A 28 14.45 -15.48 26.32
C LEU A 28 13.65 -16.77 26.20
N TRP A 29 12.78 -16.86 25.21
CA TRP A 29 12.15 -18.12 24.82
C TRP A 29 12.94 -18.77 23.68
N VAL A 30 13.68 -19.82 24.02
CA VAL A 30 14.25 -20.74 23.02
C VAL A 30 13.12 -21.66 22.57
N GLY A 31 12.38 -21.26 21.57
CA GLY A 31 11.36 -22.08 20.92
C GLY A 31 12.01 -23.09 19.98
N GLY A 32 11.85 -24.38 20.31
CA GLY A 32 12.33 -25.46 19.45
C GLY A 32 11.60 -25.48 18.10
N CYS A 33 12.38 -25.60 17.02
CA CYS A 33 11.90 -25.88 15.69
C CYS A 33 11.16 -27.21 15.66
N ASN A 34 9.83 -27.23 15.57
CA ASN A 34 9.08 -28.42 15.20
C ASN A 34 9.18 -28.63 13.68
N ALA A 35 10.03 -29.55 13.29
CA ALA A 35 10.28 -29.94 11.91
C ALA A 35 9.22 -30.94 11.41
N ASP A 36 7.95 -30.57 11.36
CA ASP A 36 6.90 -31.36 10.73
C ASP A 36 5.90 -30.45 9.98
N SER A 37 6.43 -29.67 9.03
CA SER A 37 5.56 -29.03 8.02
C SER A 37 5.42 -30.00 6.85
N PRO A 38 4.19 -30.34 6.40
CA PRO A 38 4.03 -31.10 5.17
C PRO A 38 4.66 -30.31 4.04
N GLY A 39 5.62 -30.91 3.33
CA GLY A 39 6.37 -30.29 2.24
C GLY A 39 5.52 -30.03 0.99
N THR A 40 4.51 -29.18 1.12
CA THR A 40 3.70 -28.69 0.01
C THR A 40 4.09 -27.27 -0.32
N LEU A 41 4.08 -26.91 -1.62
CA LEU A 41 4.36 -25.56 -2.09
C LEU A 41 3.43 -24.53 -1.44
N PHE A 42 2.16 -24.87 -1.23
CA PHE A 42 1.16 -24.03 -0.60
C PHE A 42 0.85 -24.55 0.81
N GLN A 43 1.12 -23.77 1.83
CA GLN A 43 0.99 -24.16 3.23
C GLN A 43 -0.31 -23.61 3.84
N TRP A 44 -1.44 -23.93 3.28
CA TRP A 44 -2.73 -23.46 3.75
C TRP A 44 -3.27 -24.36 4.85
N SER A 45 -3.07 -23.97 6.10
CA SER A 45 -3.66 -24.60 7.28
C SER A 45 -4.68 -23.67 7.92
N TYR A 46 -5.90 -24.16 8.15
CA TYR A 46 -6.91 -23.38 8.85
C TYR A 46 -6.45 -23.08 10.29
N GLY A 47 -6.38 -21.79 10.61
CA GLY A 47 -5.99 -21.33 11.94
C GLY A 47 -4.50 -21.41 12.26
N ASN A 48 -3.68 -21.94 11.36
CA ASN A 48 -2.23 -21.94 11.47
C ASN A 48 -1.64 -21.12 10.33
N SER A 49 -0.51 -20.53 10.60
CA SER A 49 0.28 -19.84 9.59
C SER A 49 1.15 -20.80 8.79
N PHE A 50 1.75 -20.29 7.77
CA PHE A 50 2.98 -20.84 7.23
C PHE A 50 3.92 -21.08 8.38
N SER A 51 4.49 -22.19 8.59
CA SER A 51 5.51 -22.45 9.62
C SER A 51 5.53 -21.50 10.83
N GLY A 52 4.37 -21.14 11.41
CA GLY A 52 4.30 -20.43 12.67
C GLY A 52 3.63 -19.04 12.64
N GLY A 53 3.27 -18.48 11.52
CA GLY A 53 2.67 -17.15 11.39
C GLY A 53 3.66 -15.98 11.49
N PRO A 54 3.19 -14.76 11.27
CA PRO A 54 4.02 -13.59 11.49
C PRO A 54 4.39 -13.50 12.98
N ASP A 55 5.65 -13.22 13.25
CA ASP A 55 6.10 -12.94 14.63
C ASP A 55 5.59 -11.55 15.03
N LEU A 56 4.60 -11.53 15.93
CA LEU A 56 4.01 -10.28 16.42
C LEU A 56 4.94 -9.48 17.34
N ASN A 57 6.04 -10.07 17.81
CA ASN A 57 7.09 -9.35 18.55
C ASN A 57 8.12 -8.71 17.62
N ALA A 58 8.18 -9.12 16.35
CA ALA A 58 9.01 -8.48 15.35
C ALA A 58 8.37 -7.16 14.86
N PRO A 59 9.14 -6.27 14.22
CA PRO A 59 8.60 -5.09 13.57
C PRO A 59 7.45 -5.41 12.61
N LEU A 60 6.45 -4.52 12.55
CA LEU A 60 5.37 -4.65 11.59
C LEU A 60 5.92 -4.58 10.15
N VAL A 61 5.23 -5.28 9.24
CA VAL A 61 5.50 -5.21 7.79
C VAL A 61 4.37 -4.42 7.13
N THR A 62 4.73 -3.35 6.43
CA THR A 62 3.78 -2.39 5.85
C THR A 62 3.72 -2.52 4.33
N ASP A 63 2.60 -2.11 3.74
CA ASP A 63 2.48 -1.93 2.29
C ASP A 63 2.95 -0.53 1.85
N ARG A 64 3.17 0.37 2.79
CA ARG A 64 3.77 1.68 2.60
C ARG A 64 5.28 1.62 2.84
N PRO A 65 6.09 2.54 2.27
CA PRO A 65 5.73 3.67 1.39
C PRO A 65 5.86 3.39 -0.11
N ASP A 66 6.39 2.23 -0.53
CA ASP A 66 6.62 1.88 -1.93
C ASP A 66 5.32 1.49 -2.67
N PHE A 67 5.40 1.33 -3.98
CA PHE A 67 4.31 0.83 -4.81
C PHE A 67 4.15 -0.69 -4.68
N THR A 68 5.25 -1.39 -4.46
CA THR A 68 5.26 -2.84 -4.23
C THR A 68 4.72 -3.15 -2.84
N GLU A 69 3.54 -3.75 -2.77
CA GLU A 69 2.97 -4.18 -1.50
C GLU A 69 3.78 -5.33 -0.89
N ALA A 70 3.72 -5.48 0.43
CA ALA A 70 4.36 -6.58 1.14
C ALA A 70 3.79 -7.95 0.72
N SER A 71 4.65 -8.96 0.61
CA SER A 71 4.25 -10.35 0.33
C SER A 71 3.58 -11.04 1.52
N SER A 72 3.86 -10.58 2.74
CA SER A 72 3.31 -11.15 3.98
C SER A 72 1.93 -10.59 4.33
N THR A 73 1.14 -11.39 5.03
CA THR A 73 -0.13 -11.00 5.66
C THR A 73 0.10 -10.50 7.07
N VAL A 74 -0.85 -9.79 7.66
CA VAL A 74 -0.76 -9.31 9.05
C VAL A 74 -0.95 -10.41 10.10
N GLY A 75 -1.46 -11.58 9.70
CA GLY A 75 -1.78 -12.68 10.62
C GLY A 75 -3.19 -12.61 11.20
N ARG A 76 -3.71 -13.77 11.62
CA ARG A 76 -5.07 -13.92 12.08
C ARG A 76 -5.39 -13.07 13.31
N ARG A 77 -6.53 -12.33 13.26
CA ARG A 77 -7.01 -11.41 14.31
C ARG A 77 -6.15 -10.18 14.56
N VAL A 78 -5.17 -9.94 13.71
CA VAL A 78 -4.37 -8.72 13.74
C VAL A 78 -5.02 -7.69 12.84
N ALA A 79 -5.11 -6.44 13.31
CA ALA A 79 -5.51 -5.30 12.53
C ALA A 79 -4.30 -4.39 12.30
N GLN A 80 -4.12 -3.91 11.07
CA GLN A 80 -3.12 -2.90 10.75
C GLN A 80 -3.78 -1.78 9.96
N ILE A 81 -3.53 -0.55 10.37
CA ILE A 81 -4.02 0.65 9.67
C ILE A 81 -2.81 1.40 9.14
N GLU A 82 -2.85 1.67 7.85
CA GLU A 82 -1.85 2.49 7.16
C GLU A 82 -2.56 3.72 6.63
N PHE A 83 -1.94 4.89 6.77
CA PHE A 83 -2.51 6.15 6.29
C PHE A 83 -1.41 7.13 5.93
N GLY A 84 -1.71 8.03 5.02
CA GLY A 84 -0.71 8.95 4.55
C GLY A 84 -1.24 10.11 3.74
N TYR A 85 -0.31 10.83 3.21
CA TYR A 85 -0.51 11.97 2.32
C TYR A 85 0.52 11.91 1.21
N THR A 86 0.06 12.18 -0.02
CA THR A 86 0.94 12.37 -1.18
C THR A 86 0.58 13.66 -1.90
N TYR A 87 1.61 14.41 -2.25
CA TYR A 87 1.56 15.53 -3.18
C TYR A 87 2.12 15.06 -4.51
N ILE A 88 1.38 15.31 -5.61
CA ILE A 88 1.78 14.96 -6.97
C ILE A 88 1.76 16.23 -7.80
N TYR A 89 2.78 16.41 -8.63
CA TYR A 89 2.91 17.54 -9.54
C TYR A 89 3.23 17.05 -10.93
N ASP A 90 2.49 17.60 -11.89
CA ASP A 90 2.74 17.40 -13.32
C ASP A 90 2.59 18.72 -14.07
N HIS A 91 3.50 18.96 -15.01
CA HIS A 91 3.48 20.14 -15.85
C HIS A 91 3.96 19.81 -17.27
N ASP A 92 3.01 19.72 -18.16
CA ASP A 92 3.31 19.71 -19.59
C ASP A 92 3.28 21.13 -20.18
N ARG A 93 3.44 21.25 -21.49
CA ARG A 93 3.58 22.57 -22.15
C ARG A 93 2.39 23.51 -21.97
N VAL A 94 1.24 23.02 -21.59
CA VAL A 94 -0.03 23.76 -21.61
C VAL A 94 -0.79 23.64 -20.29
N THR A 95 -0.64 22.50 -19.61
CA THR A 95 -1.37 22.15 -18.41
C THR A 95 -0.44 21.98 -17.22
N GLN A 96 -0.90 22.45 -16.07
CA GLN A 96 -0.28 22.19 -14.79
C GLN A 96 -1.30 21.49 -13.90
N THR A 97 -0.93 20.32 -13.40
CA THR A 97 -1.75 19.54 -12.49
C THR A 97 -1.07 19.45 -11.13
N VAL A 98 -1.85 19.65 -10.08
CA VAL A 98 -1.42 19.50 -8.69
C VAL A 98 -2.43 18.64 -7.97
N ASN A 99 -2.01 17.48 -7.49
CA ASN A 99 -2.88 16.56 -6.78
C ASN A 99 -2.45 16.38 -5.34
N HIS A 100 -3.42 16.36 -4.45
CA HIS A 100 -3.25 16.01 -3.04
C HIS A 100 -4.11 14.80 -2.74
N SER A 101 -3.48 13.75 -2.26
CA SER A 101 -4.11 12.47 -1.90
C SER A 101 -4.01 12.30 -0.38
N THR A 102 -5.13 12.16 0.31
CA THR A 102 -5.19 11.99 1.77
C THR A 102 -6.58 11.46 2.18
N PRO A 103 -6.73 10.59 3.21
CA PRO A 103 -5.68 10.07 4.08
C PRO A 103 -4.96 8.83 3.56
N GLU A 104 -5.15 8.41 2.30
CA GLU A 104 -4.58 7.18 1.72
C GLU A 104 -4.74 5.98 2.67
N MET A 105 -5.94 5.86 3.25
CA MET A 105 -6.17 4.90 4.34
C MET A 105 -6.34 3.48 3.80
N LEU A 106 -5.56 2.55 4.36
CA LEU A 106 -5.71 1.12 4.16
C LEU A 106 -5.87 0.44 5.52
N LEU A 107 -6.97 -0.29 5.70
CA LEU A 107 -7.15 -1.24 6.80
C LEU A 107 -6.86 -2.65 6.28
N ARG A 108 -5.96 -3.33 6.96
CA ARG A 108 -5.60 -4.75 6.77
C ARG A 108 -6.07 -5.51 8.00
N TYR A 109 -6.80 -6.61 7.82
CA TYR A 109 -7.29 -7.43 8.92
C TYR A 109 -7.18 -8.92 8.62
N GLY A 110 -6.42 -9.64 9.44
CA GLY A 110 -6.26 -11.08 9.32
C GLY A 110 -7.51 -11.85 9.73
N ILE A 111 -8.14 -12.53 8.78
CA ILE A 111 -9.37 -13.29 8.98
C ILE A 111 -9.09 -14.78 8.90
N LEU A 112 -9.89 -15.59 9.56
CA LEU A 112 -9.91 -17.07 9.52
C LEU A 112 -8.55 -17.73 9.79
N ALA A 113 -7.51 -17.43 9.03
CA ALA A 113 -6.18 -18.04 9.10
C ALA A 113 -5.09 -16.98 8.89
N ASP A 114 -3.84 -17.30 9.28
CA ASP A 114 -2.73 -16.36 9.19
C ASP A 114 -2.34 -15.99 7.75
N TRP A 115 -2.64 -16.85 6.80
CA TRP A 115 -2.39 -16.62 5.37
C TRP A 115 -3.50 -15.85 4.65
N LEU A 116 -4.57 -15.42 5.35
CA LEU A 116 -5.71 -14.74 4.72
C LEU A 116 -5.99 -13.39 5.41
N GLU A 117 -5.85 -12.32 4.66
CA GLU A 117 -6.06 -10.93 5.08
C GLU A 117 -7.18 -10.30 4.26
N PHE A 118 -8.13 -9.66 4.92
CA PHE A 118 -9.10 -8.76 4.30
C PHE A 118 -8.53 -7.34 4.25
N ARG A 119 -8.81 -6.62 3.17
CA ARG A 119 -8.30 -5.28 2.91
C ARG A 119 -9.43 -4.36 2.45
N ILE A 120 -9.44 -3.16 3.02
CA ILE A 120 -10.32 -2.08 2.59
C ILE A 120 -9.54 -0.77 2.61
N ALA A 121 -9.60 -0.02 1.51
CA ALA A 121 -8.93 1.27 1.43
C ALA A 121 -9.86 2.34 0.90
N GLY A 122 -9.59 3.58 1.30
CA GLY A 122 -10.31 4.75 0.84
C GLY A 122 -9.42 5.97 0.89
N ASN A 123 -9.70 6.88 -0.04
CA ASN A 123 -8.93 8.08 -0.21
C ASN A 123 -9.83 9.28 -0.52
N TYR A 124 -9.29 10.46 -0.35
CA TYR A 124 -9.89 11.73 -0.75
C TYR A 124 -8.87 12.50 -1.57
N ALA A 125 -9.22 12.76 -2.82
CA ALA A 125 -8.39 13.51 -3.75
C ALA A 125 -8.78 14.98 -3.78
N ASN A 126 -7.78 15.83 -3.97
CA ASN A 126 -7.95 17.24 -4.33
C ASN A 126 -7.05 17.51 -5.52
N GLU A 127 -7.65 17.63 -6.68
CA GLU A 127 -6.99 17.83 -7.96
C GLU A 127 -7.14 19.27 -8.42
N GLY A 128 -6.03 19.92 -8.73
CA GLY A 128 -5.95 21.25 -9.27
C GLY A 128 -5.44 21.25 -10.69
N LEU A 129 -6.29 21.63 -11.65
CA LEU A 129 -5.91 21.79 -13.06
C LEU A 129 -5.85 23.27 -13.40
N ASN A 130 -4.67 23.81 -13.71
CA ASN A 130 -4.44 25.23 -14.06
C ASN A 130 -5.06 26.19 -13.01
N GLY A 131 -5.02 25.81 -11.73
CA GLY A 131 -5.54 26.62 -10.62
C GLY A 131 -7.05 26.47 -10.35
N VAL A 132 -7.75 25.60 -11.07
CA VAL A 132 -9.15 25.23 -10.78
C VAL A 132 -9.14 23.90 -10.05
N GLY A 133 -9.63 23.89 -8.80
CA GLY A 133 -9.62 22.70 -7.95
C GLY A 133 -10.93 21.93 -8.00
N THR A 134 -10.83 20.60 -8.00
CA THR A 134 -11.91 19.64 -7.78
C THR A 134 -11.50 18.70 -6.65
N SER A 135 -12.42 18.36 -5.76
CA SER A 135 -12.11 17.47 -4.66
C SER A 135 -13.26 16.52 -4.33
N GLY A 136 -12.95 15.34 -3.88
CA GLY A 136 -13.94 14.32 -3.54
C GLY A 136 -13.31 13.03 -3.04
N ALA A 137 -14.15 12.14 -2.49
CA ALA A 137 -13.76 10.79 -2.18
C ALA A 137 -13.55 10.00 -3.48
N GLU A 138 -12.53 9.17 -3.52
CA GLU A 138 -12.31 8.19 -4.57
C GLU A 138 -13.14 6.92 -4.36
N ASP A 139 -13.14 6.04 -5.33
CA ASP A 139 -13.80 4.73 -5.25
C ASP A 139 -13.20 3.87 -4.15
N LEU A 140 -14.04 3.11 -3.45
CA LEU A 140 -13.63 2.25 -2.37
C LEU A 140 -12.88 1.03 -2.91
N TYR A 141 -11.66 0.81 -2.45
CA TYR A 141 -10.88 -0.39 -2.73
C TYR A 141 -11.24 -1.52 -1.76
N LEU A 142 -11.44 -2.72 -2.28
CA LEU A 142 -11.72 -3.95 -1.56
C LEU A 142 -10.84 -5.08 -2.09
N ALA A 143 -10.22 -5.86 -1.19
CA ALA A 143 -9.38 -6.97 -1.58
C ALA A 143 -9.25 -8.04 -0.50
N PHE A 144 -8.67 -9.17 -0.93
CA PHE A 144 -8.11 -10.18 -0.02
C PHE A 144 -6.65 -10.39 -0.38
N LYS A 145 -5.75 -10.46 0.62
CA LYS A 145 -4.38 -10.92 0.42
C LYS A 145 -4.31 -12.38 0.87
N ILE A 146 -3.83 -13.22 -0.03
CA ILE A 146 -3.69 -14.66 0.15
C ILE A 146 -2.20 -14.97 0.11
N GLY A 147 -1.62 -15.32 1.25
CA GLY A 147 -0.24 -15.83 1.31
C GLY A 147 -0.16 -17.17 0.60
N LEU A 148 0.76 -17.30 -0.33
CA LEU A 148 0.90 -18.51 -1.16
C LEU A 148 2.05 -19.40 -0.66
N THR A 149 3.24 -18.84 -0.54
CA THR A 149 4.46 -19.55 -0.15
C THR A 149 5.28 -18.72 0.83
N PRO A 150 5.94 -19.33 1.81
CA PRO A 150 7.04 -18.70 2.50
C PRO A 150 8.28 -18.70 1.62
N GLN A 151 9.29 -17.92 1.96
CA GLN A 151 10.58 -18.00 1.31
C GLN A 151 11.30 -19.29 1.71
N GLU A 152 11.71 -20.11 0.73
CA GLU A 152 12.52 -21.31 0.94
C GLU A 152 13.65 -21.38 -0.10
N GLY A 153 14.86 -21.03 0.31
CA GLY A 153 16.01 -20.98 -0.60
C GLY A 153 15.80 -19.96 -1.72
N HIS A 154 15.66 -20.43 -2.97
CA HIS A 154 15.39 -19.58 -4.13
C HIS A 154 13.89 -19.31 -4.37
N LEU A 155 13.01 -20.07 -3.71
CA LEU A 155 11.56 -19.83 -3.79
C LEU A 155 11.24 -18.54 -3.04
N PRO A 156 10.60 -17.55 -3.68
CA PRO A 156 10.21 -16.33 -2.97
C PRO A 156 9.07 -16.56 -1.98
N GLU A 157 8.95 -15.69 -1.00
CA GLU A 157 7.68 -15.46 -0.37
C GLU A 157 6.72 -14.85 -1.39
N MET A 158 5.53 -15.43 -1.52
CA MET A 158 4.55 -14.98 -2.50
C MET A 158 3.18 -14.74 -1.89
N ALA A 159 2.50 -13.74 -2.40
CA ALA A 159 1.09 -13.49 -2.12
C ALA A 159 0.31 -13.14 -3.40
N LEU A 160 -0.98 -13.40 -3.37
CA LEU A 160 -1.92 -13.00 -4.40
C LEU A 160 -2.99 -12.10 -3.78
N ILE A 161 -3.31 -10.99 -4.46
CA ILE A 161 -4.35 -10.08 -4.02
C ILE A 161 -5.40 -9.96 -5.14
N PRO A 162 -6.47 -10.79 -5.13
CA PRO A 162 -7.68 -10.45 -5.86
C PRO A 162 -8.28 -9.18 -5.27
N GLN A 163 -8.54 -8.20 -6.13
CA GLN A 163 -8.90 -6.84 -5.74
C GLN A 163 -9.98 -6.25 -6.65
N MET A 164 -10.63 -5.21 -6.18
CA MET A 164 -11.52 -4.40 -6.99
C MET A 164 -11.68 -3.00 -6.39
N THR A 165 -12.04 -2.02 -7.23
CA THR A 165 -12.64 -0.77 -6.79
C THR A 165 -14.15 -0.80 -7.03
N ALA A 166 -14.92 -0.29 -6.08
CA ALA A 166 -16.37 -0.17 -6.17
C ALA A 166 -16.76 1.29 -6.40
N PRO A 167 -17.69 1.60 -7.31
CA PRO A 167 -18.05 2.96 -7.70
C PRO A 167 -18.86 3.67 -6.59
N THR A 168 -18.17 4.09 -5.55
CA THR A 168 -18.71 4.74 -4.36
C THR A 168 -18.20 6.17 -4.19
N GLY A 169 -17.29 6.58 -5.05
CA GLY A 169 -16.63 7.87 -5.02
C GLY A 169 -17.54 9.04 -5.41
N HIS A 170 -16.98 10.22 -5.29
CA HIS A 170 -17.62 11.43 -5.81
C HIS A 170 -17.63 11.39 -7.35
N SER A 171 -18.65 11.98 -7.98
CA SER A 171 -18.84 11.93 -9.44
C SER A 171 -17.66 12.41 -10.30
N ALA A 172 -16.72 13.14 -9.72
CA ALA A 172 -15.49 13.57 -10.39
C ALA A 172 -14.33 12.57 -10.24
N PHE A 173 -14.47 11.56 -9.37
CA PHE A 173 -13.40 10.62 -9.00
C PHE A 173 -13.86 9.16 -9.00
N THR A 174 -15.02 8.88 -9.56
CA THR A 174 -15.54 7.51 -9.69
C THR A 174 -15.44 7.04 -11.13
N ALA A 175 -15.11 5.76 -11.30
CA ALA A 175 -15.17 5.09 -12.58
C ALA A 175 -16.59 4.73 -13.03
N ASP A 176 -17.62 4.96 -12.16
CA ASP A 176 -19.01 4.58 -12.36
C ASP A 176 -19.26 3.08 -12.58
N GLU A 177 -18.21 2.25 -12.51
CA GLU A 177 -18.31 0.80 -12.63
C GLU A 177 -17.29 0.08 -11.73
N VAL A 178 -17.53 -1.20 -11.46
CA VAL A 178 -16.58 -2.03 -10.69
C VAL A 178 -15.38 -2.34 -11.55
N LEU A 179 -14.18 -2.05 -11.04
CA LEU A 179 -12.92 -2.34 -11.71
C LEU A 179 -12.20 -3.49 -10.99
N PRO A 180 -12.37 -4.75 -11.43
CA PRO A 180 -11.67 -5.88 -10.85
C PRO A 180 -10.20 -5.91 -11.28
N GLY A 181 -9.39 -6.53 -10.43
CA GLY A 181 -7.97 -6.73 -10.69
C GLY A 181 -7.37 -7.84 -9.86
N VAL A 182 -6.11 -8.09 -10.09
CA VAL A 182 -5.29 -9.01 -9.32
C VAL A 182 -3.87 -8.51 -9.25
N ASN A 183 -3.25 -8.63 -8.08
CA ASN A 183 -1.85 -8.33 -7.85
C ASN A 183 -1.13 -9.59 -7.36
N TRP A 184 -0.07 -9.99 -8.03
CA TRP A 184 0.83 -11.06 -7.63
C TRP A 184 2.14 -10.48 -7.14
N ILE A 185 2.47 -10.75 -5.87
CA ILE A 185 3.63 -10.22 -5.17
C ILE A 185 4.62 -11.35 -4.90
N TYR A 186 5.90 -11.06 -5.02
CA TYR A 186 6.99 -11.99 -4.76
C TYR A 186 8.17 -11.24 -4.14
N ALA A 187 8.74 -11.81 -3.07
CA ALA A 187 9.81 -11.17 -2.30
C ALA A 187 10.90 -12.15 -1.86
N TRP A 188 12.10 -11.64 -1.74
CA TRP A 188 13.27 -12.37 -1.19
C TRP A 188 13.99 -11.51 -0.16
N GLU A 189 14.23 -12.07 0.99
CA GLU A 189 15.29 -11.60 1.88
C GLU A 189 16.61 -12.20 1.39
N ILE A 190 17.51 -11.36 0.89
CA ILE A 190 18.81 -11.78 0.36
C ILE A 190 19.80 -11.97 1.52
N ASN A 191 19.77 -11.05 2.46
CA ASN A 191 20.55 -11.09 3.72
C ASN A 191 19.97 -10.08 4.71
N GLY A 192 20.49 -10.02 5.92
CA GLY A 192 19.99 -9.09 6.95
C GLY A 192 20.11 -7.58 6.63
N PHE A 193 20.71 -7.21 5.49
CA PHE A 193 20.84 -5.81 5.05
C PHE A 193 20.00 -5.51 3.81
N ILE A 194 19.82 -6.46 2.89
CA ILE A 194 19.13 -6.27 1.59
C ILE A 194 18.00 -7.28 1.46
N SER A 195 16.83 -6.77 1.11
CA SER A 195 15.72 -7.54 0.56
C SER A 195 15.29 -6.97 -0.79
N THR A 196 14.56 -7.75 -1.58
CA THR A 196 14.01 -7.32 -2.85
C THR A 196 12.62 -7.90 -3.04
N ALA A 197 11.75 -7.15 -3.68
CA ALA A 197 10.40 -7.57 -4.00
C ALA A 197 9.98 -7.04 -5.35
N GLY A 198 8.95 -7.64 -5.91
CA GLY A 198 8.29 -7.13 -7.09
C GLY A 198 6.81 -7.49 -7.09
N SER A 199 6.04 -6.79 -7.89
CA SER A 199 4.65 -7.12 -8.13
C SER A 199 4.30 -7.05 -9.61
N THR A 200 3.37 -7.92 -10.00
CA THR A 200 2.78 -7.92 -11.34
C THR A 200 1.27 -7.83 -11.17
N GLN A 201 0.68 -6.77 -11.70
CA GLN A 201 -0.73 -6.48 -11.55
C GLN A 201 -1.45 -6.52 -12.90
N PHE A 202 -2.73 -6.89 -12.85
CA PHE A 202 -3.65 -6.84 -13.97
C PHE A 202 -4.94 -6.23 -13.44
N ASN A 203 -5.28 -5.05 -13.89
CA ASN A 203 -6.46 -4.34 -13.45
C ASN A 203 -7.30 -3.96 -14.67
N ARG A 204 -8.62 -4.00 -14.52
CA ARG A 204 -9.47 -3.27 -15.44
C ARG A 204 -9.35 -1.79 -15.11
N ALA A 205 -9.21 -0.96 -16.13
CA ALA A 205 -9.14 0.49 -16.03
C ALA A 205 -10.03 1.15 -17.08
N ILE A 206 -10.31 2.44 -16.91
CA ILE A 206 -11.09 3.25 -17.82
C ILE A 206 -10.20 4.34 -18.41
N ASP A 207 -10.22 4.48 -19.72
CA ASP A 207 -9.57 5.57 -20.42
C ASP A 207 -10.42 6.85 -20.22
N GLU A 208 -9.89 7.81 -19.49
CA GLU A 208 -10.61 9.02 -19.06
C GLU A 208 -11.11 9.87 -20.23
N ALA A 209 -10.39 9.85 -21.34
CA ALA A 209 -10.75 10.67 -22.51
C ALA A 209 -11.89 10.06 -23.33
N THR A 210 -12.06 8.74 -23.33
CA THR A 210 -13.02 8.05 -24.19
C THR A 210 -14.11 7.30 -23.40
N GLY A 211 -13.88 7.03 -22.11
CA GLY A 211 -14.72 6.20 -21.28
C GLY A 211 -14.66 4.70 -21.62
N SER A 212 -13.72 4.30 -22.49
CA SER A 212 -13.52 2.91 -22.87
C SER A 212 -12.74 2.14 -21.81
N SER A 213 -13.15 0.91 -21.53
CA SER A 213 -12.38 0.06 -20.60
C SER A 213 -11.21 -0.62 -21.29
N TYR A 214 -10.10 -0.75 -20.58
CA TYR A 214 -8.91 -1.46 -21.04
C TYR A 214 -8.32 -2.33 -19.91
N THR A 215 -7.32 -3.15 -20.24
CA THR A 215 -6.52 -3.85 -19.22
C THR A 215 -5.26 -3.07 -18.93
N GLU A 216 -5.08 -2.69 -17.69
CA GLU A 216 -3.85 -2.08 -17.23
C GLU A 216 -2.96 -3.13 -16.55
N TRP A 217 -1.77 -3.29 -17.09
CA TRP A 217 -0.70 -4.03 -16.44
C TRP A 217 0.12 -3.06 -15.62
N ALA A 218 0.50 -3.47 -14.42
CA ALA A 218 1.52 -2.76 -13.67
C ALA A 218 2.62 -3.72 -13.26
N GLN A 219 3.85 -3.24 -13.31
CA GLN A 219 5.02 -3.98 -12.87
C GLN A 219 5.84 -3.12 -11.95
N SER A 220 6.32 -3.69 -10.85
CA SER A 220 7.25 -3.01 -9.97
C SER A 220 8.42 -3.90 -9.56
N TRP A 221 9.49 -3.24 -9.13
CA TRP A 221 10.65 -3.88 -8.53
C TRP A 221 11.29 -2.95 -7.51
N THR A 222 11.33 -3.40 -6.26
CA THR A 222 11.92 -2.66 -5.14
C THR A 222 13.14 -3.38 -4.57
N ILE A 223 14.09 -2.60 -4.07
CA ILE A 223 15.21 -3.05 -3.26
C ILE A 223 15.15 -2.29 -1.96
N ALA A 224 15.02 -3.00 -0.85
CA ALA A 224 14.98 -2.42 0.47
C ALA A 224 16.29 -2.67 1.23
N TYR A 225 16.64 -1.73 2.09
CA TYR A 225 17.90 -1.69 2.84
C TYR A 225 17.60 -1.49 4.33
N SER A 226 18.06 -2.40 5.18
CA SER A 226 18.05 -2.26 6.64
C SER A 226 19.29 -1.48 7.08
N LEU A 227 19.18 -0.14 7.19
CA LEU A 227 20.34 0.71 7.45
C LEU A 227 20.84 0.57 8.89
N VAL A 228 19.93 0.63 9.85
CA VAL A 228 20.14 0.37 11.29
C VAL A 228 18.83 -0.18 11.87
N ASP A 229 18.84 -0.66 13.12
CA ASP A 229 17.73 -1.38 13.76
C ASP A 229 16.31 -0.78 13.56
N LYS A 230 16.20 0.53 13.39
CA LYS A 230 14.92 1.22 13.27
C LYS A 230 14.75 2.01 11.98
N LEU A 231 15.78 2.08 11.16
CA LEU A 231 15.79 2.88 9.95
C LEU A 231 15.99 2.00 8.74
N GLY A 232 14.97 1.91 7.91
CA GLY A 232 15.01 1.33 6.58
C GLY A 232 15.07 2.39 5.49
N ALA A 233 15.51 1.97 4.32
CA ALA A 233 15.40 2.74 3.08
C ALA A 233 15.02 1.81 1.94
N TYR A 234 14.51 2.36 0.85
CA TYR A 234 14.27 1.59 -0.36
C TYR A 234 14.49 2.43 -1.61
N THR A 235 14.66 1.74 -2.71
CA THR A 235 14.59 2.28 -4.07
C THR A 235 13.71 1.37 -4.92
N GLU A 236 12.91 1.96 -5.78
CA GLU A 236 11.91 1.22 -6.55
C GLU A 236 11.76 1.82 -7.94
N TRP A 237 11.57 0.95 -8.91
CA TRP A 237 11.00 1.26 -10.20
C TRP A 237 9.61 0.64 -10.31
N PHE A 238 8.63 1.40 -10.83
CA PHE A 238 7.33 0.88 -11.20
C PHE A 238 6.83 1.50 -12.49
N ALA A 239 5.91 0.80 -13.16
CA ALA A 239 5.35 1.26 -14.41
C ALA A 239 3.95 0.70 -14.63
N PHE A 240 3.13 1.49 -15.35
CA PHE A 240 1.83 1.12 -15.85
C PHE A 240 1.88 0.95 -17.37
N PHE A 241 1.21 -0.09 -17.86
CA PHE A 241 1.16 -0.45 -19.28
C PHE A 241 -0.31 -0.63 -19.68
N PRO A 242 -0.96 0.40 -20.24
CA PRO A 242 -2.33 0.32 -20.70
C PRO A 242 -2.41 -0.50 -21.98
N ASP A 243 -2.95 -1.72 -21.89
CA ASP A 243 -3.15 -2.60 -23.05
C ASP A 243 -4.50 -2.34 -23.69
N SER A 244 -4.47 -1.97 -24.97
CA SER A 244 -5.66 -1.63 -25.78
C SER A 244 -6.41 -0.38 -25.31
N ALA A 245 -5.79 0.52 -24.56
CA ALA A 245 -6.35 1.83 -24.28
C ALA A 245 -6.35 2.72 -25.52
N ASP A 246 -7.33 3.59 -25.62
CA ASP A 246 -7.46 4.51 -26.77
C ASP A 246 -6.46 5.66 -26.69
N THR A 247 -6.25 6.23 -25.49
CA THR A 247 -5.40 7.42 -25.31
C THR A 247 -4.35 7.27 -24.24
N ALA A 248 -4.57 6.44 -23.21
CA ALA A 248 -3.62 6.22 -22.14
C ALA A 248 -2.28 5.67 -22.68
N LYS A 249 -1.18 6.11 -22.10
CA LYS A 249 0.18 5.74 -22.51
C LYS A 249 0.91 5.09 -21.35
N PRO A 250 1.93 4.26 -21.63
CA PRO A 250 2.78 3.70 -20.58
C PRO A 250 3.43 4.81 -19.74
N GLN A 251 3.35 4.64 -18.42
CA GLN A 251 3.96 5.54 -17.44
C GLN A 251 5.04 4.79 -16.67
N HIS A 252 6.19 5.41 -16.49
CA HIS A 252 7.32 4.84 -15.79
C HIS A 252 7.78 5.80 -14.69
N TYR A 253 8.04 5.24 -13.50
CA TYR A 253 8.46 5.99 -12.33
C TYR A 253 9.69 5.38 -11.67
N PHE A 254 10.47 6.22 -11.03
CA PHE A 254 11.48 5.81 -10.06
C PHE A 254 11.24 6.55 -8.75
N ASN A 255 11.24 5.82 -7.65
CA ASN A 255 11.07 6.41 -6.34
C ASN A 255 12.00 5.78 -5.30
N GLY A 256 12.05 6.41 -4.15
CA GLY A 256 12.74 5.90 -2.99
C GLY A 256 12.28 6.64 -1.74
N GLY A 257 12.62 6.07 -0.61
CA GLY A 257 12.18 6.63 0.66
C GLY A 257 12.86 5.99 1.85
N PHE A 258 12.37 6.41 3.00
CA PHE A 258 12.85 5.93 4.30
C PHE A 258 11.67 5.51 5.15
N THR A 259 11.89 4.49 5.96
CA THR A 259 10.96 4.02 7.01
C THR A 259 11.65 4.13 8.36
N TYR A 260 10.91 4.57 9.37
CA TYR A 260 11.42 4.66 10.73
C TYR A 260 10.45 4.01 11.73
N LEU A 261 10.93 2.99 12.44
CA LEU A 261 10.18 2.30 13.47
C LEU A 261 10.21 3.10 14.78
N LEU A 262 9.06 3.63 15.16
CA LEU A 262 8.88 4.24 16.49
C LEU A 262 8.88 3.13 17.57
N CYS A 263 8.16 2.05 17.31
CA CYS A 263 8.22 0.77 18.01
C CYS A 263 7.85 -0.36 17.03
N ASN A 264 7.81 -1.62 17.49
CA ASN A 264 7.51 -2.76 16.61
C ASN A 264 6.13 -2.69 15.95
N ASP A 265 5.20 -1.90 16.50
CA ASP A 265 3.83 -1.76 16.02
C ASP A 265 3.52 -0.41 15.38
N VAL A 266 4.50 0.50 15.30
CA VAL A 266 4.31 1.83 14.71
C VAL A 266 5.49 2.22 13.85
N GLN A 267 5.22 2.50 12.57
CA GLN A 267 6.18 2.98 11.60
C GLN A 267 5.76 4.35 11.06
N TRP A 268 6.71 5.22 10.87
CA TRP A 268 6.61 6.42 10.04
C TRP A 268 7.40 6.23 8.76
N ASP A 269 6.90 6.81 7.66
CA ASP A 269 7.57 6.75 6.36
C ASP A 269 7.57 8.10 5.64
N ILE A 270 8.52 8.22 4.70
CA ILE A 270 8.61 9.32 3.75
C ILE A 270 9.08 8.78 2.41
N ARG A 271 8.49 9.29 1.31
CA ARG A 271 8.88 8.92 -0.06
C ARG A 271 8.98 10.11 -0.98
N ALA A 272 9.76 9.96 -2.04
CA ALA A 272 9.77 10.86 -3.17
C ALA A 272 10.04 10.08 -4.46
N GLY A 273 9.42 10.48 -5.55
CA GLY A 273 9.58 9.84 -6.85
C GLY A 273 9.48 10.83 -8.00
N VAL A 274 9.95 10.38 -9.14
CA VAL A 274 9.96 11.14 -10.40
C VAL A 274 9.45 10.27 -11.53
N GLY A 275 8.75 10.89 -12.49
CA GLY A 275 8.46 10.27 -13.78
C GLY A 275 9.70 10.09 -14.63
N LEU A 276 9.73 9.00 -15.38
CA LEU A 276 10.86 8.68 -16.27
C LEU A 276 10.53 8.91 -17.74
N ASN A 277 9.29 9.29 -18.06
CA ASN A 277 8.83 9.58 -19.42
C ASN A 277 7.72 10.65 -19.40
N ASP A 278 7.44 11.24 -20.55
CA ASP A 278 6.50 12.36 -20.69
C ASP A 278 5.02 12.04 -20.37
N ALA A 279 4.68 10.78 -20.18
CA ALA A 279 3.32 10.35 -19.82
C ALA A 279 3.14 10.17 -18.31
N ALA A 280 4.22 10.18 -17.55
CA ALA A 280 4.23 10.06 -16.10
C ALA A 280 4.25 11.46 -15.48
N ASP A 281 3.68 11.60 -14.27
CA ASP A 281 3.79 12.84 -13.50
C ASP A 281 5.25 13.23 -13.27
N ASP A 282 5.56 14.52 -13.25
CA ASP A 282 6.94 15.02 -13.10
C ASP A 282 7.57 14.51 -11.81
N TYR A 283 6.86 14.66 -10.68
CA TYR A 283 7.31 14.14 -9.39
C TYR A 283 6.18 14.01 -8.36
N PHE A 284 6.44 13.22 -7.35
CA PHE A 284 5.59 13.14 -6.16
C PHE A 284 6.43 13.07 -4.89
N VAL A 285 5.83 13.51 -3.78
CA VAL A 285 6.37 13.35 -2.43
C VAL A 285 5.26 12.94 -1.48
N GLY A 286 5.58 12.08 -0.52
CA GLY A 286 4.59 11.59 0.42
C GLY A 286 5.16 11.21 1.76
N THR A 287 4.29 11.08 2.74
CA THR A 287 4.62 10.63 4.10
C THR A 287 3.42 9.90 4.70
N GLY A 288 3.66 9.00 5.61
CA GLY A 288 2.58 8.29 6.27
C GLY A 288 2.98 7.58 7.54
N PHE A 289 1.99 6.91 8.10
CA PHE A 289 2.12 6.10 9.30
C PHE A 289 1.42 4.77 9.12
N SER A 290 1.96 3.76 9.75
CA SER A 290 1.35 2.44 9.87
C SER A 290 1.31 2.04 11.34
N VAL A 291 0.18 1.50 11.77
CA VAL A 291 -0.04 1.07 13.18
C VAL A 291 -0.67 -0.32 13.17
N ARG A 292 -0.07 -1.24 13.91
CA ARG A 292 -0.55 -2.61 14.09
C ARG A 292 -1.18 -2.77 15.48
N PHE A 293 -2.28 -3.52 15.53
CA PHE A 293 -3.04 -3.85 16.74
C PHE A 293 -3.20 -5.37 16.82
N HIS A 294 -2.80 -5.99 17.93
CA HIS A 294 -2.87 -7.43 18.15
C HIS A 294 -3.10 -7.82 19.61
#